data_c7e0fb0dcc5e07a260259e3dfe05361a
#
_entry.id   c7e0fb0dcc5e07a260259e3dfe05361a
#
_cell.length_a   1.000
_cell.length_b   1.000
_cell.length_c   1.000
_cell.angle_alpha   90.00
_cell.angle_beta   90.00
_cell.angle_gamma   90.00
#
_symmetry.space_group_name_H-M   'P 1'
#
loop_
_entity.id
_entity.type
_entity.pdbx_description
1 polymer ?
#
loop_
_entity_poly.entity_id
_entity_poly.type
_entity_poly.pdbx_seq_one_letter_code
_entity_poly.pdbx_strand_id
1 'polypeptide(L)'
;MDHVIAISQGLGLAAAAGLLSAAPLALAASAATQGWLESPIAIADDAVTVAVCWALVAIELVADAVWPGAQAGARLGRRIVAGGLAFELAAGGDIPYVGLVLGALVAGAVGLAMRRLRAGAVKAGGDVRGTALVEDGAGIGAALVALIPFVGYVMTAAAGWLLLRQRRREDQKFRGLRVLR
;
A
#
# COMPACT_ATOMS: atom_id res chain seq x y z
N MET A 1 -3.87 10.83 22.74
CA MET A 1 -4.41 9.60 22.12
C MET A 1 -4.48 9.74 20.60
N ASP A 2 -4.77 10.94 20.14
CA ASP A 2 -5.00 11.25 18.73
C ASP A 2 -3.78 11.00 17.83
N HIS A 3 -2.57 11.35 18.24
CA HIS A 3 -1.32 11.07 17.51
C HIS A 3 -1.07 9.58 17.26
N VAL A 4 -1.38 8.72 18.23
CA VAL A 4 -1.20 7.27 18.11
C VAL A 4 -2.19 6.69 17.08
N ILE A 5 -3.41 7.21 17.04
CA ILE A 5 -4.43 6.85 16.06
C ILE A 5 -4.03 7.32 14.68
N ALA A 6 -3.61 8.58 14.53
CA ALA A 6 -3.18 9.16 13.27
C ALA A 6 -1.99 8.40 12.65
N ILE A 7 -0.98 8.07 13.46
CA ILE A 7 0.16 7.25 13.03
C ILE A 7 -0.30 5.85 12.59
N SER A 8 -1.22 5.22 13.35
CA SER A 8 -1.77 3.92 12.97
C SER A 8 -2.49 3.98 11.63
N GLN A 9 -3.37 4.95 11.43
CA GLN A 9 -4.08 5.14 10.16
C GLN A 9 -3.12 5.43 9.02
N GLY A 10 -2.12 6.28 9.22
CA GLY A 10 -1.05 6.55 8.25
C GLY A 10 -0.28 5.30 7.84
N LEU A 11 0.12 4.46 8.80
CA LEU A 11 0.78 3.18 8.53
C LEU A 11 -0.12 2.22 7.75
N GLY A 12 -1.39 2.14 8.10
CA GLY A 12 -2.37 1.29 7.41
C GLY A 12 -2.61 1.73 5.97
N LEU A 13 -2.81 3.03 5.75
CA LEU A 13 -2.99 3.61 4.42
C LEU A 13 -1.72 3.43 3.56
N ALA A 14 -0.54 3.60 4.15
CA ALA A 14 0.73 3.33 3.47
C ALA A 14 0.88 1.84 3.10
N ALA A 15 0.50 0.92 3.98
CA ALA A 15 0.49 -0.51 3.68
C ALA A 15 -0.48 -0.85 2.54
N ALA A 16 -1.69 -0.26 2.54
CA ALA A 16 -2.67 -0.41 1.47
C ALA A 16 -2.17 0.16 0.13
N ALA A 17 -1.42 1.28 0.15
CA ALA A 17 -0.78 1.85 -1.04
C ALA A 17 0.25 0.92 -1.67
N GLY A 18 0.83 0.01 -0.90
CA GLY A 18 1.68 -1.07 -1.41
C GLY A 18 0.92 -2.10 -2.25
N LEU A 19 -0.42 -2.14 -2.18
CA LEU A 19 -1.29 -3.00 -2.99
C LEU A 19 -1.86 -2.23 -4.19
N LEU A 20 -2.51 -1.09 -3.94
CA LEU A 20 -3.14 -0.22 -4.93
C LEU A 20 -2.80 1.23 -4.60
N SER A 21 -2.11 1.95 -5.50
CA SER A 21 -1.50 3.24 -5.16
C SER A 21 -2.52 4.35 -4.91
N ALA A 22 -3.55 4.45 -5.73
CA ALA A 22 -4.48 5.57 -5.69
C ALA A 22 -5.59 5.43 -4.64
N ALA A 23 -6.04 4.20 -4.32
CA ALA A 23 -7.17 3.99 -3.41
C ALA A 23 -6.95 4.53 -1.98
N PRO A 24 -5.79 4.35 -1.34
CA PRO A 24 -5.56 4.92 -0.01
C PRO A 24 -5.58 6.45 0.00
N LEU A 25 -5.11 7.09 -1.07
CA LEU A 25 -5.16 8.54 -1.21
C LEU A 25 -6.61 9.04 -1.36
N ALA A 26 -7.40 8.37 -2.20
CA ALA A 26 -8.81 8.71 -2.41
C ALA A 26 -9.64 8.53 -1.13
N LEU A 27 -9.39 7.45 -0.39
CA LEU A 27 -10.07 7.19 0.87
C LEU A 27 -9.61 8.13 1.98
N ALA A 28 -8.31 8.46 2.07
CA ALA A 28 -7.81 9.44 3.02
C ALA A 28 -8.41 10.82 2.77
N ALA A 29 -8.44 11.28 1.51
CA ALA A 29 -9.06 12.54 1.14
C ALA A 29 -10.58 12.54 1.43
N SER A 30 -11.28 11.44 1.11
CA SER A 30 -12.71 11.31 1.42
C SER A 30 -12.98 11.28 2.92
N ALA A 31 -12.12 10.65 3.72
CA ALA A 31 -12.23 10.61 5.18
C ALA A 31 -11.96 12.00 5.80
N ALA A 32 -11.01 12.76 5.23
CA ALA A 32 -10.72 14.12 5.66
C ALA A 32 -11.91 15.06 5.42
N THR A 33 -12.56 14.99 4.25
CA THR A 33 -13.77 15.81 3.95
C THR A 33 -14.95 15.49 4.87
N GLN A 34 -14.99 14.26 5.42
CA GLN A 34 -16.05 13.85 6.35
C GLN A 34 -15.67 14.05 7.83
N GLY A 35 -14.48 14.58 8.11
CA GLY A 35 -13.97 14.77 9.46
C GLY A 35 -13.60 13.48 10.20
N TRP A 36 -13.44 12.36 9.47
CA TRP A 36 -13.00 11.09 10.07
C TRP A 36 -11.48 10.99 10.18
N LEU A 37 -10.77 11.83 9.45
CA LEU A 37 -9.33 11.96 9.46
C LEU A 37 -8.97 13.42 9.63
N GLU A 38 -8.20 13.75 10.66
CA GLU A 38 -7.65 15.10 10.86
C GLU A 38 -6.43 15.25 9.93
N SER A 39 -6.66 15.69 8.69
CA SER A 39 -5.57 15.91 7.77
C SER A 39 -4.87 17.24 8.04
N PRO A 40 -3.53 17.24 8.19
CA PRO A 40 -2.76 18.49 8.35
C PRO A 40 -2.65 19.28 7.03
N ILE A 41 -3.08 18.70 5.92
CA ILE A 41 -2.94 19.30 4.58
C ILE A 41 -4.29 19.85 4.14
N ALA A 42 -4.43 21.18 4.12
CA ALA A 42 -5.67 21.89 3.80
C ALA A 42 -6.27 21.58 2.41
N ILE A 43 -5.46 21.04 1.48
CA ILE A 43 -5.93 20.64 0.13
C ILE A 43 -6.63 19.27 0.16
N ALA A 44 -6.42 18.48 1.22
CA ALA A 44 -6.92 17.11 1.27
C ALA A 44 -8.45 17.01 1.44
N ASP A 45 -9.07 18.03 2.00
CA ASP A 45 -10.52 18.10 2.25
C ASP A 45 -11.30 18.82 1.14
N ASP A 46 -10.62 19.24 0.06
CA ASP A 46 -11.27 19.85 -1.10
C ASP A 46 -11.94 18.80 -2.00
N ALA A 47 -13.18 19.07 -2.42
CA ALA A 47 -13.96 18.19 -3.27
C ALA A 47 -13.29 17.88 -4.62
N VAL A 48 -12.51 18.82 -5.15
CA VAL A 48 -11.76 18.63 -6.40
C VAL A 48 -10.64 17.60 -6.17
N THR A 49 -9.93 17.69 -5.06
CA THR A 49 -8.87 16.73 -4.68
C THR A 49 -9.44 15.32 -4.54
N VAL A 50 -10.59 15.18 -3.88
CA VAL A 50 -11.29 13.89 -3.76
C VAL A 50 -11.66 13.34 -5.14
N ALA A 51 -12.24 14.16 -6.00
CA ALA A 51 -12.63 13.73 -7.35
C ALA A 51 -11.42 13.31 -8.20
N VAL A 52 -10.31 14.05 -8.12
CA VAL A 52 -9.06 13.70 -8.81
C VAL A 52 -8.50 12.39 -8.29
N CYS A 53 -8.47 12.17 -6.97
CA CYS A 53 -8.00 10.92 -6.40
C CYS A 53 -8.85 9.72 -6.84
N TRP A 54 -10.18 9.83 -6.86
CA TRP A 54 -11.05 8.77 -7.37
C TRP A 54 -10.90 8.53 -8.87
N ALA A 55 -10.67 9.58 -9.67
CA ALA A 55 -10.34 9.43 -11.08
C ALA A 55 -9.02 8.65 -11.28
N LEU A 56 -8.00 8.91 -10.45
CA LEU A 56 -6.75 8.15 -10.48
C LEU A 56 -6.96 6.68 -10.10
N VAL A 57 -7.85 6.36 -9.16
CA VAL A 57 -8.24 4.97 -8.85
C VAL A 57 -8.83 4.29 -10.08
N ALA A 58 -9.78 4.95 -10.75
CA ALA A 58 -10.42 4.40 -11.94
C ALA A 58 -9.40 4.15 -13.06
N ILE A 59 -8.49 5.11 -13.29
CA ILE A 59 -7.42 4.99 -14.29
C ILE A 59 -6.47 3.82 -13.93
N GLU A 60 -6.10 3.69 -12.65
CA GLU A 60 -5.22 2.60 -12.20
C GLU A 60 -5.87 1.24 -12.42
N LEU A 61 -7.14 1.06 -12.04
CA LEU A 61 -7.90 -0.18 -12.23
C LEU A 61 -8.04 -0.55 -13.71
N VAL A 62 -8.38 0.42 -14.56
CA VAL A 62 -8.48 0.21 -16.01
C VAL A 62 -7.12 -0.16 -16.59
N ALA A 63 -6.05 0.54 -16.22
CA ALA A 63 -4.70 0.25 -16.70
C ALA A 63 -4.24 -1.15 -16.29
N ASP A 64 -4.57 -1.59 -15.08
CA ASP A 64 -4.22 -2.92 -14.57
C ASP A 64 -5.04 -4.03 -15.24
N ALA A 65 -6.28 -3.74 -15.63
CA ALA A 65 -7.13 -4.67 -16.38
C ALA A 65 -6.68 -4.82 -17.85
N VAL A 66 -6.27 -3.70 -18.50
CA VAL A 66 -5.91 -3.70 -19.94
C VAL A 66 -4.45 -4.12 -20.15
N TRP A 67 -3.51 -3.68 -19.29
CA TRP A 67 -2.07 -3.95 -19.42
C TRP A 67 -1.46 -4.57 -18.16
N PRO A 68 -1.85 -5.77 -17.76
CA PRO A 68 -1.47 -6.37 -16.47
C PRO A 68 0.03 -6.62 -16.30
N GLY A 69 0.82 -6.60 -17.37
CA GLY A 69 2.27 -6.87 -17.37
C GLY A 69 3.18 -5.67 -17.65
N ALA A 70 2.64 -4.59 -18.22
CA ALA A 70 3.48 -3.60 -18.92
C ALA A 70 4.31 -2.66 -18.03
N GLN A 71 4.10 -2.59 -16.71
CA GLN A 71 4.69 -1.53 -15.89
C GLN A 71 5.13 -1.94 -14.48
N ALA A 72 5.69 -3.13 -14.31
CA ALA A 72 6.04 -3.63 -12.96
C ALA A 72 6.96 -2.70 -12.14
N GLY A 73 7.89 -1.99 -12.79
CA GLY A 73 8.78 -1.02 -12.13
C GLY A 73 8.05 0.29 -11.78
N ALA A 74 7.29 0.83 -12.73
CA ALA A 74 6.54 2.07 -12.55
C ALA A 74 5.44 1.92 -11.48
N ARG A 75 4.83 0.74 -11.37
CA ARG A 75 3.87 0.43 -10.30
C ARG A 75 4.50 0.52 -8.92
N LEU A 76 5.68 -0.06 -8.73
CA LEU A 76 6.35 0.01 -7.43
C LEU A 76 6.71 1.45 -7.07
N GLY A 77 7.22 2.24 -8.01
CA GLY A 77 7.50 3.65 -7.80
C GLY A 77 6.26 4.45 -7.38
N ARG A 78 5.14 4.28 -8.10
CA ARG A 78 3.86 4.93 -7.74
C ARG A 78 3.39 4.55 -6.33
N ARG A 79 3.46 3.26 -5.97
CA ARG A 79 3.07 2.74 -4.65
C ARG A 79 3.91 3.35 -3.52
N ILE A 80 5.22 3.47 -3.73
CA ILE A 80 6.14 4.09 -2.77
C ILE A 80 5.76 5.55 -2.54
N VAL A 81 5.57 6.32 -3.62
CA VAL A 81 5.17 7.73 -3.53
C VAL A 81 3.80 7.88 -2.88
N ALA A 82 2.82 7.10 -3.35
CA ALA A 82 1.47 7.13 -2.80
C ALA A 82 1.43 6.76 -1.32
N GLY A 83 2.25 5.79 -0.88
CA GLY A 83 2.34 5.40 0.52
C GLY A 83 2.92 6.49 1.41
N GLY A 84 3.94 7.20 0.92
CA GLY A 84 4.47 8.38 1.61
C GLY A 84 3.41 9.47 1.76
N LEU A 85 2.74 9.82 0.65
CA LEU A 85 1.67 10.83 0.65
C LEU A 85 0.47 10.42 1.51
N ALA A 86 0.05 9.17 1.46
CA ALA A 86 -1.07 8.67 2.27
C ALA A 86 -0.77 8.72 3.77
N PHE A 87 0.46 8.42 4.17
CA PHE A 87 0.89 8.59 5.55
C PHE A 87 0.89 10.06 5.95
N GLU A 88 1.44 10.93 5.12
CA GLU A 88 1.51 12.37 5.38
C GLU A 88 0.12 12.99 5.50
N LEU A 89 -0.84 12.56 4.68
CA LEU A 89 -2.24 12.98 4.77
C LEU A 89 -2.89 12.61 6.11
N ALA A 90 -2.50 11.48 6.70
CA ALA A 90 -3.09 11.00 7.95
C ALA A 90 -2.36 11.48 9.21
N ALA A 91 -1.03 11.62 9.16
CA ALA A 91 -0.20 11.84 10.35
C ALA A 91 0.90 12.89 10.15
N GLY A 92 0.92 13.62 9.04
CA GLY A 92 1.99 14.58 8.72
C GLY A 92 2.06 15.77 9.67
N GLY A 93 0.94 16.14 10.32
CA GLY A 93 0.93 17.18 11.36
C GLY A 93 1.78 16.83 12.58
N ASP A 94 1.91 15.54 12.88
CA ASP A 94 2.63 15.04 14.04
C ASP A 94 4.13 14.86 13.79
N ILE A 95 4.48 14.33 12.62
CA ILE A 95 5.86 13.99 12.24
C ILE A 95 6.14 14.35 10.77
N PRO A 96 6.14 15.65 10.42
CA PRO A 96 6.30 16.09 9.04
C PRO A 96 7.60 15.55 8.42
N TYR A 97 7.56 15.19 7.15
CA TYR A 97 8.65 14.56 6.37
C TYR A 97 9.08 13.17 6.83
N VAL A 98 9.09 12.87 8.13
CA VAL A 98 9.38 11.53 8.66
C VAL A 98 8.26 10.57 8.25
N GLY A 99 7.01 11.04 8.30
CA GLY A 99 5.84 10.30 7.85
C GLY A 99 5.93 9.90 6.39
N LEU A 100 6.37 10.81 5.53
CA LEU A 100 6.56 10.55 4.10
C LEU A 100 7.57 9.43 3.85
N VAL A 101 8.71 9.44 4.56
CA VAL A 101 9.73 8.39 4.45
C VAL A 101 9.22 7.06 4.99
N LEU A 102 8.59 7.06 6.18
CA LEU A 102 8.05 5.84 6.78
C LEU A 102 6.95 5.23 5.90
N GLY A 103 6.01 6.04 5.41
CA GLY A 103 4.96 5.60 4.51
C GLY A 103 5.50 5.02 3.21
N ALA A 104 6.51 5.67 2.62
CA ALA A 104 7.18 5.17 1.43
C ALA A 104 7.88 3.82 1.66
N LEU A 105 8.55 3.65 2.79
CA LEU A 105 9.20 2.38 3.17
C LEU A 105 8.17 1.26 3.38
N VAL A 106 7.08 1.53 4.09
CA VAL A 106 6.00 0.55 4.33
C VAL A 106 5.36 0.13 3.01
N ALA A 107 4.97 1.09 2.17
CA ALA A 107 4.37 0.79 0.86
C ALA A 107 5.34 0.03 -0.05
N GLY A 108 6.60 0.41 -0.07
CA GLY A 108 7.65 -0.29 -0.81
C GLY A 108 7.83 -1.73 -0.35
N ALA A 109 7.85 -1.96 0.96
CA ALA A 109 7.96 -3.28 1.56
C ALA A 109 6.77 -4.19 1.18
N VAL A 110 5.53 -3.68 1.33
CA VAL A 110 4.31 -4.40 0.93
C VAL A 110 4.29 -4.65 -0.58
N GLY A 111 4.59 -3.65 -1.39
CA GLY A 111 4.64 -3.78 -2.85
C GLY A 111 5.65 -4.82 -3.34
N LEU A 112 6.83 -4.90 -2.70
CA LEU A 112 7.82 -5.93 -2.99
C LEU A 112 7.33 -7.33 -2.58
N ALA A 113 6.69 -7.45 -1.40
CA ALA A 113 6.12 -8.72 -0.94
C ALA A 113 5.05 -9.23 -1.92
N MET A 114 4.14 -8.35 -2.33
CA MET A 114 3.06 -8.69 -3.27
C MET A 114 3.57 -9.02 -4.66
N ARG A 115 4.59 -8.31 -5.15
CA ARG A 115 5.25 -8.66 -6.43
C ARG A 115 5.79 -10.09 -6.42
N ARG A 116 6.39 -10.53 -5.30
CA ARG A 116 6.90 -11.89 -5.14
C ARG A 116 5.77 -12.93 -5.07
N LEU A 117 4.70 -12.62 -4.34
CA LEU A 117 3.51 -13.48 -4.26
C LEU A 117 2.85 -13.65 -5.62
N ARG A 118 2.66 -12.55 -6.38
CA ARG A 118 2.12 -12.58 -7.74
C ARG A 118 2.99 -13.45 -8.66
N ALA A 119 4.32 -13.26 -8.63
CA ALA A 119 5.23 -14.08 -9.43
C ALA A 119 5.16 -15.57 -9.07
N GLY A 120 4.95 -15.88 -7.79
CA GLY A 120 4.72 -17.24 -7.32
C GLY A 120 3.40 -17.83 -7.80
N ALA A 121 2.31 -17.07 -7.72
CA ALA A 121 0.99 -17.48 -8.17
C ALA A 121 0.95 -17.76 -9.68
N VAL A 122 1.54 -16.87 -10.49
CA VAL A 122 1.62 -17.05 -11.95
C VAL A 122 2.47 -18.28 -12.31
N LYS A 123 3.59 -18.51 -11.61
CA LYS A 123 4.40 -19.73 -11.81
C LYS A 123 3.64 -21.01 -11.44
N ALA A 124 2.70 -20.94 -10.51
CA ALA A 124 1.85 -22.07 -10.13
C ALA A 124 0.64 -22.26 -11.06
N GLY A 125 0.57 -21.56 -12.20
CA GLY A 125 -0.51 -21.67 -13.19
C GLY A 125 -1.67 -20.69 -12.95
N GLY A 126 -1.52 -19.72 -12.05
CA GLY A 126 -2.53 -18.68 -11.84
C GLY A 126 -2.61 -17.69 -13.01
N ASP A 127 -3.83 -17.21 -13.28
CA ASP A 127 -4.06 -16.17 -14.28
C ASP A 127 -3.51 -14.81 -13.83
N VAL A 128 -2.81 -14.12 -14.73
CA VAL A 128 -2.21 -12.81 -14.47
C VAL A 128 -3.28 -11.74 -14.18
N ARG A 129 -4.40 -11.78 -14.90
CA ARG A 129 -5.51 -10.82 -14.71
C ARG A 129 -6.25 -11.09 -13.41
N GLY A 130 -6.57 -12.36 -13.13
CA GLY A 130 -7.22 -12.74 -11.88
C GLY A 130 -6.39 -12.36 -10.65
N THR A 131 -5.07 -12.57 -10.70
CA THR A 131 -4.18 -12.13 -9.59
C THR A 131 -4.12 -10.61 -9.45
N ALA A 132 -4.20 -9.84 -10.55
CA ALA A 132 -4.26 -8.38 -10.49
C ALA A 132 -5.56 -7.90 -9.83
N LEU A 133 -6.71 -8.41 -10.25
CA LEU A 133 -8.02 -8.04 -9.69
C LEU A 133 -8.13 -8.36 -8.19
N VAL A 134 -7.59 -9.50 -7.75
CA VAL A 134 -7.54 -9.86 -6.32
C VAL A 134 -6.66 -8.88 -5.54
N GLU A 135 -5.52 -8.49 -6.10
CA GLU A 135 -4.61 -7.51 -5.47
C GLU A 135 -5.28 -6.14 -5.35
N ASP A 136 -5.96 -5.68 -6.41
CA ASP A 136 -6.65 -4.39 -6.43
C ASP A 136 -7.83 -4.37 -5.43
N GLY A 137 -8.63 -5.44 -5.40
CA GLY A 137 -9.70 -5.60 -4.43
C GLY A 137 -9.19 -5.65 -2.99
N ALA A 138 -8.08 -6.38 -2.75
CA ALA A 138 -7.42 -6.40 -1.46
C ALA A 138 -6.86 -5.02 -1.08
N GLY A 139 -6.36 -4.25 -2.04
CA GLY A 139 -5.88 -2.88 -1.82
C GLY A 139 -6.98 -1.93 -1.35
N ILE A 140 -8.16 -1.97 -2.00
CA ILE A 140 -9.33 -1.18 -1.59
C ILE A 140 -9.80 -1.61 -0.20
N GLY A 141 -9.98 -2.91 0.03
CA GLY A 141 -10.38 -3.43 1.33
C GLY A 141 -9.40 -3.09 2.45
N ALA A 142 -8.10 -3.20 2.19
CA ALA A 142 -7.06 -2.81 3.12
C ALA A 142 -7.10 -1.32 3.46
N ALA A 143 -7.35 -0.45 2.47
CA ALA A 143 -7.43 0.99 2.68
C ALA A 143 -8.66 1.39 3.51
N LEU A 144 -9.82 0.73 3.30
CA LEU A 144 -11.01 0.93 4.14
C LEU A 144 -10.76 0.52 5.60
N VAL A 145 -10.16 -0.66 5.80
CA VAL A 145 -9.87 -1.19 7.13
C VAL A 145 -8.78 -0.37 7.84
N ALA A 146 -7.87 0.25 7.08
CA ALA A 146 -6.81 1.11 7.60
C ALA A 146 -7.33 2.37 8.32
N LEU A 147 -8.55 2.82 8.02
CA LEU A 147 -9.21 3.94 8.70
C LEU A 147 -9.63 3.58 10.13
N ILE A 148 -9.74 2.29 10.47
CA ILE A 148 -10.06 1.83 11.82
C ILE A 148 -8.84 2.05 12.73
N PRO A 149 -9.01 2.69 13.90
CA PRO A 149 -7.92 2.92 14.86
C PRO A 149 -7.16 1.62 15.18
N PHE A 150 -5.84 1.72 15.30
CA PHE A 150 -4.90 0.63 15.64
C PHE A 150 -4.72 -0.48 14.60
N VAL A 151 -5.59 -0.62 13.61
CA VAL A 151 -5.49 -1.67 12.58
C VAL A 151 -4.23 -1.48 11.72
N GLY A 152 -3.79 -0.25 11.48
CA GLY A 152 -2.58 0.03 10.72
C GLY A 152 -1.31 -0.59 11.32
N TYR A 153 -1.21 -0.66 12.64
CA TYR A 153 -0.09 -1.37 13.31
C TYR A 153 -0.12 -2.87 13.02
N VAL A 154 -1.30 -3.48 13.06
CA VAL A 154 -1.47 -4.90 12.75
C VAL A 154 -1.11 -5.20 11.30
N MET A 155 -1.57 -4.35 10.36
CA MET A 155 -1.27 -4.49 8.93
C MET A 155 0.23 -4.37 8.67
N THR A 156 0.90 -3.39 9.28
CA THR A 156 2.34 -3.17 9.14
C THR A 156 3.15 -4.33 9.75
N ALA A 157 2.74 -4.81 10.92
CA ALA A 157 3.36 -5.98 11.57
C ALA A 157 3.18 -7.24 10.72
N ALA A 158 1.99 -7.47 10.16
CA ALA A 158 1.71 -8.60 9.28
C ALA A 158 2.56 -8.53 8.00
N ALA A 159 2.68 -7.36 7.39
CA ALA A 159 3.53 -7.15 6.21
C ALA A 159 5.02 -7.43 6.53
N GLY A 160 5.52 -6.93 7.66
CA GLY A 160 6.88 -7.20 8.13
C GLY A 160 7.12 -8.70 8.37
N TRP A 161 6.17 -9.38 9.02
CA TRP A 161 6.25 -10.82 9.25
C TRP A 161 6.27 -11.62 7.93
N LEU A 162 5.43 -11.26 6.96
CA LEU A 162 5.42 -11.90 5.64
C LEU A 162 6.75 -11.75 4.92
N LEU A 163 7.36 -10.57 4.96
CA LEU A 163 8.68 -10.33 4.36
C LEU A 163 9.77 -11.17 5.03
N LEU A 164 9.79 -11.23 6.36
CA LEU A 164 10.74 -12.06 7.12
C LEU A 164 10.56 -13.54 6.79
N ARG A 165 9.31 -14.01 6.70
CA ARG A 165 9.01 -15.40 6.33
C ARG A 165 9.46 -15.72 4.90
N GLN A 166 9.28 -14.78 3.96
CA GLN A 166 9.74 -14.96 2.58
C GLN A 166 11.28 -15.04 2.50
N ARG A 167 12.00 -14.17 3.21
CA ARG A 167 13.47 -14.21 3.29
C ARG A 167 13.98 -15.54 3.84
N ARG A 168 13.40 -16.02 4.96
CA ARG A 168 13.80 -17.31 5.55
C ARG A 168 13.61 -18.48 4.58
N ARG A 169 12.54 -18.47 3.76
CA ARG A 169 12.32 -19.51 2.74
C ARG A 169 13.34 -19.45 1.61
N GLU A 170 13.76 -18.26 1.20
CA GLU A 170 14.82 -18.09 0.20
C GLU A 170 16.17 -18.62 0.73
N ASP A 171 16.55 -18.25 1.94
CA ASP A 171 17.80 -18.72 2.57
C ASP A 171 17.85 -20.25 2.69
N GLN A 172 16.72 -20.90 2.98
CA GLN A 172 16.65 -22.36 3.05
C GLN A 172 16.85 -23.05 1.69
N LYS A 173 16.36 -22.46 0.60
CA LYS A 173 16.56 -22.98 -0.76
C LYS A 173 18.05 -22.96 -1.18
N PHE A 174 18.78 -21.94 -0.77
CA PHE A 174 20.21 -21.82 -1.10
C PHE A 174 21.14 -22.65 -0.19
N ARG A 175 20.69 -23.04 1.01
CA ARG A 175 21.47 -23.93 1.89
C ARG A 175 21.71 -25.30 1.26
N GLY A 176 20.72 -25.86 0.55
CA GLY A 176 20.87 -27.14 -0.15
C GLY A 176 21.89 -27.14 -1.28
N LEU A 177 22.11 -26.00 -1.94
CA LEU A 177 23.07 -25.86 -3.06
C LEU A 177 24.52 -25.65 -2.58
N ARG A 178 24.75 -25.21 -1.32
CA ARG A 178 26.09 -25.02 -0.76
C ARG A 178 26.77 -26.33 -0.34
N VAL A 179 26.02 -27.41 -0.19
CA VAL A 179 26.54 -28.72 0.21
C VAL A 179 27.10 -29.50 -0.99
N LEU A 180 26.88 -29.01 -2.22
CA LEU A 180 27.35 -29.65 -3.47
C LEU A 180 28.61 -29.00 -4.06
N ARG A 181 29.36 -28.19 -3.28
CA ARG A 181 30.65 -27.63 -3.66
C ARG A 181 31.79 -28.24 -2.84
#